data_75ff4dcb70d5262ba16e490248ab9362
#
_entry.id   75ff4dcb70d5262ba16e490248ab9362
#
_cell.length_a   1.000
_cell.length_b   1.000
_cell.length_c   1.000
_cell.angle_alpha   90.00
_cell.angle_beta   90.00
_cell.angle_gamma   90.00
#
_symmetry.space_group_name_H-M   'P 1'
#
loop_
_entity.id
_entity.type
_entity.pdbx_description
1 polymer ?
#
loop_
_entity_poly.entity_id
_entity_poly.type
_entity_poly.pdbx_seq_one_letter_code
_entity_poly.pdbx_strand_id
1 'polypeptide(L)'
;MLFQDPASIELSQRKACEVLDLCRNTLRRHQVSQTFCGPVQPLKYSRKHAKQPKALSAAERETVLNTLNSESFCNQPPVEVYHSLLEQGQYLCSVSTMHRILRDSRLNGERRKQRPAQSHSVPRLRATRVHEVWTWDIAKLPTKKRGEYLSLYVILDLYSRRIISWMLSHKENSALSSQLIQSATHQYDIPKNSLTIHQDRGVPMTAHCYLDLLGELAATASHSRPRVSNDNPMSEAQFKTLKYQPDFPRRFDNYSHARKWCQDYVAWYNNQHHHSGLAGFTPEQVFTGEYKTIANIRQTALDKAYEQNPERFSKGKPMVSMPPKVVEINPVTEQDEDYAMESGVNFPTLPRARANANAI
;
A
#
# COMPACT_ATOMS: atom_id res chain seq x y z
N MET A 1 21.78 10.89 -35.96
CA MET A 1 23.22 11.04 -36.30
C MET A 1 24.10 9.88 -35.82
N LEU A 2 23.67 8.95 -34.99
CA LEU A 2 24.50 7.82 -34.49
C LEU A 2 24.58 6.59 -35.43
N PHE A 3 23.94 6.62 -36.61
CA PHE A 3 23.86 5.47 -37.52
C PHE A 3 24.53 5.70 -38.89
N GLN A 4 25.32 6.78 -39.04
CA GLN A 4 26.00 7.11 -40.30
C GLN A 4 27.51 7.22 -40.21
N ASP A 5 28.13 6.83 -39.09
CA ASP A 5 29.59 6.85 -38.92
C ASP A 5 30.17 5.46 -39.32
N PRO A 6 31.02 5.39 -40.36
CA PRO A 6 31.55 4.11 -40.86
C PRO A 6 32.50 3.40 -39.90
N ALA A 7 32.83 3.98 -38.76
CA ALA A 7 33.68 3.37 -37.72
C ALA A 7 32.86 2.70 -36.55
N SER A 8 31.54 2.71 -36.59
CA SER A 8 30.72 2.11 -35.54
C SER A 8 30.42 0.63 -35.87
N ILE A 9 30.72 -0.21 -34.91
CA ILE A 9 30.43 -1.65 -34.87
C ILE A 9 29.06 -1.95 -35.52
N GLU A 10 29.01 -2.92 -36.50
CA GLU A 10 27.80 -3.41 -37.18
C GLU A 10 26.79 -4.03 -36.21
N LEU A 11 26.16 -3.22 -35.42
CA LEU A 11 24.98 -3.63 -34.63
C LEU A 11 23.74 -3.58 -35.55
N SER A 12 23.02 -4.67 -35.68
CA SER A 12 21.75 -4.67 -36.40
C SER A 12 20.82 -3.61 -35.76
N GLN A 13 20.02 -2.92 -36.56
CA GLN A 13 19.07 -1.88 -36.11
C GLN A 13 18.15 -2.38 -34.97
N ARG A 14 17.86 -3.67 -34.92
CA ARG A 14 17.11 -4.32 -33.85
C ARG A 14 17.89 -4.28 -32.52
N LYS A 15 19.14 -4.64 -32.54
CA LYS A 15 20.01 -4.72 -31.37
C LYS A 15 20.40 -3.36 -30.85
N ALA A 16 20.57 -2.38 -31.74
CA ALA A 16 20.81 -0.98 -31.36
C ALA A 16 19.57 -0.35 -30.69
N CYS A 17 18.36 -0.63 -31.17
CA CYS A 17 17.13 -0.16 -30.51
C CYS A 17 16.91 -0.80 -29.14
N GLU A 18 17.29 -2.06 -28.98
CA GLU A 18 17.21 -2.79 -27.70
C GLU A 18 18.18 -2.24 -26.65
N VAL A 19 19.43 -1.95 -27.05
CA VAL A 19 20.45 -1.36 -26.16
C VAL A 19 20.11 0.08 -25.75
N LEU A 20 19.44 0.85 -26.63
CA LEU A 20 19.08 2.24 -26.39
C LEU A 20 17.65 2.40 -25.82
N ASP A 21 16.96 1.30 -25.52
CA ASP A 21 15.55 1.28 -25.07
C ASP A 21 14.60 2.08 -25.98
N LEU A 22 14.83 2.02 -27.30
CA LEU A 22 14.06 2.74 -28.29
C LEU A 22 13.11 1.83 -29.05
N CYS A 23 11.83 2.21 -29.12
CA CYS A 23 10.87 1.49 -29.97
C CYS A 23 11.24 1.65 -31.46
N ARG A 24 11.40 0.53 -32.20
CA ARG A 24 11.69 0.51 -33.65
C ARG A 24 10.72 1.34 -34.48
N ASN A 25 9.46 1.37 -34.11
CA ASN A 25 8.46 2.18 -34.79
C ASN A 25 8.70 3.69 -34.62
N THR A 26 9.27 4.11 -33.50
CA THR A 26 9.67 5.50 -33.25
C THR A 26 10.85 5.88 -34.15
N LEU A 27 11.85 5.01 -34.24
CA LEU A 27 13.00 5.22 -35.13
C LEU A 27 12.57 5.31 -36.63
N ARG A 28 11.71 4.38 -37.06
CA ARG A 28 11.19 4.35 -38.43
C ARG A 28 10.37 5.60 -38.78
N ARG A 29 9.56 6.10 -37.85
CA ARG A 29 8.83 7.37 -38.03
C ARG A 29 9.78 8.56 -38.15
N HIS A 30 10.88 8.57 -37.38
CA HIS A 30 11.89 9.61 -37.45
C HIS A 30 12.66 9.58 -38.77
N GLN A 31 13.03 8.41 -39.27
CA GLN A 31 13.71 8.24 -40.57
C GLN A 31 12.82 8.67 -41.73
N VAL A 32 11.53 8.34 -41.73
CA VAL A 32 10.56 8.78 -42.72
C VAL A 32 10.35 10.30 -42.68
N SER A 33 10.43 10.94 -41.51
CA SER A 33 10.30 12.38 -41.38
C SER A 33 11.54 13.17 -41.85
N GLN A 34 12.72 12.56 -41.87
CA GLN A 34 13.97 13.17 -42.38
C GLN A 34 14.09 13.08 -43.91
N THR A 35 13.39 12.17 -44.58
CA THR A 35 13.41 12.03 -46.03
C THR A 35 12.53 13.06 -46.73
N PHE A 36 11.67 13.80 -46.03
CA PHE A 36 10.85 14.86 -46.57
C PHE A 36 11.48 16.22 -46.23
N CYS A 37 12.34 16.73 -47.12
CA CYS A 37 12.86 18.10 -47.08
C CYS A 37 11.78 19.09 -47.49
N GLY A 38 10.83 19.42 -46.61
CA GLY A 38 9.93 20.53 -46.70
C GLY A 38 9.78 21.16 -45.30
N PRO A 39 9.35 22.44 -45.17
CA PRO A 39 9.18 23.05 -43.87
C PRO A 39 8.20 22.21 -43.04
N VAL A 40 8.71 21.58 -41.99
CA VAL A 40 7.95 20.71 -41.06
C VAL A 40 6.91 21.60 -40.41
N GLN A 41 5.68 21.46 -40.85
CA GLN A 41 4.55 21.97 -40.07
C GLN A 41 4.29 21.02 -38.91
N PRO A 42 4.37 21.47 -37.67
CA PRO A 42 4.12 20.62 -36.48
C PRO A 42 2.62 20.60 -36.20
N LEU A 43 1.81 20.07 -37.10
CA LEU A 43 0.40 19.85 -36.83
C LEU A 43 0.07 18.37 -36.78
N LYS A 44 0.45 17.71 -35.69
CA LYS A 44 -0.28 16.53 -35.23
C LYS A 44 -1.63 17.02 -34.70
N TYR A 45 -2.61 17.16 -35.59
CA TYR A 45 -4.00 17.29 -35.14
C TYR A 45 -4.28 16.09 -34.22
N SER A 46 -4.56 16.38 -32.95
CA SER A 46 -5.06 15.37 -32.05
C SER A 46 -6.32 14.78 -32.70
N ARG A 47 -6.35 13.48 -32.92
CA ARG A 47 -7.55 12.76 -33.42
C ARG A 47 -8.79 13.00 -32.56
N LYS A 48 -8.62 13.56 -31.39
CA LYS A 48 -9.67 13.95 -30.45
C LYS A 48 -10.67 14.97 -31.03
N HIS A 49 -10.25 15.77 -32.00
CA HIS A 49 -11.09 16.80 -32.64
C HIS A 49 -11.41 16.50 -34.13
N ALA A 50 -10.92 15.36 -34.66
CA ALA A 50 -11.23 15.00 -36.04
C ALA A 50 -12.69 14.54 -36.13
N LYS A 51 -13.48 15.17 -36.99
CA LYS A 51 -14.84 14.73 -37.32
C LYS A 51 -14.75 13.30 -37.91
N GLN A 52 -15.31 12.33 -37.22
CA GLN A 52 -15.37 10.96 -37.69
C GLN A 52 -16.52 10.83 -38.69
N PRO A 53 -16.29 10.40 -39.96
CA PRO A 53 -17.36 10.33 -40.99
C PRO A 53 -18.55 9.43 -40.58
N LYS A 54 -18.32 8.48 -39.66
CA LYS A 54 -19.32 7.53 -39.15
C LYS A 54 -19.93 7.96 -37.82
N ALA A 55 -19.62 9.16 -37.31
CA ALA A 55 -20.19 9.64 -36.06
C ALA A 55 -21.65 10.08 -36.27
N LEU A 56 -22.50 9.75 -35.29
CA LEU A 56 -23.87 10.28 -35.28
C LEU A 56 -23.84 11.80 -35.22
N SER A 57 -24.73 12.43 -35.99
CA SER A 57 -25.00 13.86 -35.93
C SER A 57 -25.55 14.29 -34.57
N ALA A 58 -25.57 15.57 -34.29
CA ALA A 58 -26.12 16.09 -33.05
C ALA A 58 -27.60 15.72 -32.90
N ALA A 59 -28.40 15.84 -33.96
CA ALA A 59 -29.81 15.48 -33.97
C ALA A 59 -30.05 13.99 -33.71
N GLU A 60 -29.25 13.09 -34.32
CA GLU A 60 -29.35 11.66 -34.05
C GLU A 60 -28.98 11.30 -32.62
N ARG A 61 -27.96 11.96 -32.04
CA ARG A 61 -27.56 11.76 -30.63
C ARG A 61 -28.67 12.22 -29.68
N GLU A 62 -29.34 13.31 -29.97
CA GLU A 62 -30.45 13.84 -29.21
C GLU A 62 -31.66 12.88 -29.29
N THR A 63 -31.96 12.33 -30.47
CA THR A 63 -33.01 11.32 -30.64
C THR A 63 -32.72 10.09 -29.78
N VAL A 64 -31.48 9.56 -29.80
CA VAL A 64 -31.08 8.42 -28.95
C VAL A 64 -31.25 8.76 -27.47
N LEU A 65 -30.83 9.95 -27.05
CA LEU A 65 -30.93 10.37 -25.65
C LEU A 65 -32.40 10.50 -25.20
N ASN A 66 -33.24 11.12 -26.02
CA ASN A 66 -34.68 11.28 -25.74
C ASN A 66 -35.38 9.93 -25.67
N THR A 67 -35.02 8.99 -26.55
CA THR A 67 -35.56 7.61 -26.52
C THR A 67 -35.16 6.90 -25.24
N LEU A 68 -33.87 6.95 -24.84
CA LEU A 68 -33.36 6.32 -23.62
C LEU A 68 -33.97 6.92 -22.34
N ASN A 69 -34.37 8.18 -22.36
CA ASN A 69 -34.98 8.88 -21.23
C ASN A 69 -36.52 8.89 -21.28
N SER A 70 -37.14 8.27 -22.29
CA SER A 70 -38.61 8.18 -22.36
C SER A 70 -39.18 7.38 -21.20
N GLU A 71 -40.43 7.60 -20.85
CA GLU A 71 -41.13 6.87 -19.77
C GLU A 71 -41.08 5.36 -19.97
N SER A 72 -41.09 4.91 -21.22
CA SER A 72 -41.04 3.48 -21.56
C SER A 72 -39.68 2.85 -21.31
N PHE A 73 -38.59 3.61 -21.42
CA PHE A 73 -37.21 3.07 -21.44
C PHE A 73 -36.31 3.61 -20.32
N CYS A 74 -36.70 4.66 -19.60
CA CYS A 74 -35.85 5.32 -18.60
C CYS A 74 -35.34 4.38 -17.48
N ASN A 75 -36.04 3.29 -17.20
CA ASN A 75 -35.67 2.28 -16.19
C ASN A 75 -35.04 1.02 -16.77
N GLN A 76 -34.84 0.96 -18.10
CA GLN A 76 -34.26 -0.22 -18.76
C GLN A 76 -32.77 0.00 -19.06
N PRO A 77 -31.95 -1.05 -18.99
CA PRO A 77 -30.56 -0.96 -19.44
C PRO A 77 -30.50 -0.78 -20.98
N PRO A 78 -29.48 -0.09 -21.52
CA PRO A 78 -29.35 0.14 -22.97
C PRO A 78 -29.43 -1.11 -23.82
N VAL A 79 -29.03 -2.27 -23.30
CA VAL A 79 -29.12 -3.56 -24.01
C VAL A 79 -30.58 -3.95 -24.23
N GLU A 80 -31.43 -3.84 -23.24
CA GLU A 80 -32.87 -4.15 -23.34
C GLU A 80 -33.57 -3.18 -24.28
N VAL A 81 -33.27 -1.87 -24.14
CA VAL A 81 -33.81 -0.85 -25.04
C VAL A 81 -33.43 -1.13 -26.51
N TYR A 82 -32.18 -1.53 -26.74
CA TYR A 82 -31.69 -1.87 -28.09
C TYR A 82 -32.50 -3.03 -28.70
N HIS A 83 -32.74 -4.10 -27.94
CA HIS A 83 -33.51 -5.24 -28.44
C HIS A 83 -34.99 -4.90 -28.62
N SER A 84 -35.59 -4.16 -27.69
CA SER A 84 -36.99 -3.71 -27.82
C SER A 84 -37.20 -2.83 -29.05
N LEU A 85 -36.26 -1.95 -29.37
CA LEU A 85 -36.32 -1.11 -30.58
C LEU A 85 -36.17 -1.96 -31.86
N LEU A 86 -35.29 -2.97 -31.84
CA LEU A 86 -35.14 -3.89 -32.99
C LEU A 86 -36.40 -4.72 -33.24
N GLU A 87 -37.08 -5.17 -32.19
CA GLU A 87 -38.36 -5.87 -32.27
C GLU A 87 -39.46 -4.98 -32.87
N GLN A 88 -39.39 -3.66 -32.66
CA GLN A 88 -40.23 -2.64 -33.27
C GLN A 88 -39.82 -2.22 -34.68
N GLY A 89 -38.78 -2.87 -35.24
CA GLY A 89 -38.22 -2.54 -36.56
C GLY A 89 -37.40 -1.28 -36.59
N GLN A 90 -36.97 -0.75 -35.44
CA GLN A 90 -36.18 0.47 -35.34
C GLN A 90 -34.74 0.19 -34.95
N TYR A 91 -33.80 0.81 -35.64
CA TYR A 91 -32.37 0.80 -35.29
C TYR A 91 -31.88 2.24 -35.15
N LEU A 92 -31.42 2.61 -33.95
CA LEU A 92 -30.87 3.95 -33.70
C LEU A 92 -29.33 3.92 -33.74
N CYS A 93 -28.72 3.08 -32.91
CA CYS A 93 -27.26 2.93 -32.84
C CYS A 93 -26.90 1.70 -32.02
N SER A 94 -25.60 1.33 -31.99
CA SER A 94 -25.14 0.21 -31.18
C SER A 94 -25.24 0.48 -29.67
N VAL A 95 -25.37 -0.58 -28.89
CA VAL A 95 -25.40 -0.54 -27.40
C VAL A 95 -24.21 0.23 -26.83
N SER A 96 -23.00 0.03 -27.40
CA SER A 96 -21.80 0.79 -26.98
C SER A 96 -21.92 2.29 -27.22
N THR A 97 -22.62 2.69 -28.28
CA THR A 97 -22.88 4.10 -28.58
C THR A 97 -23.91 4.69 -27.61
N MET A 98 -24.96 3.95 -27.26
CA MET A 98 -25.93 4.33 -26.23
C MET A 98 -25.24 4.59 -24.89
N HIS A 99 -24.39 3.66 -24.42
CA HIS A 99 -23.62 3.86 -23.20
C HIS A 99 -22.70 5.08 -23.25
N ARG A 100 -22.08 5.37 -24.41
CA ARG A 100 -21.22 6.53 -24.58
C ARG A 100 -22.03 7.84 -24.50
N ILE A 101 -23.20 7.91 -25.16
CA ILE A 101 -24.09 9.06 -25.13
C ILE A 101 -24.57 9.33 -23.68
N LEU A 102 -25.01 8.29 -22.95
CA LEU A 102 -25.40 8.43 -21.55
C LEU A 102 -24.24 8.91 -20.66
N ARG A 103 -23.02 8.45 -20.91
CA ARG A 103 -21.82 8.89 -20.19
C ARG A 103 -21.52 10.37 -20.46
N ASP A 104 -21.52 10.76 -21.74
CA ASP A 104 -21.29 12.14 -22.16
C ASP A 104 -22.30 13.12 -21.53
N SER A 105 -23.55 12.65 -21.36
CA SER A 105 -24.65 13.39 -20.73
C SER A 105 -24.68 13.25 -19.18
N ARG A 106 -23.70 12.56 -18.57
CA ARG A 106 -23.63 12.29 -17.13
C ARG A 106 -24.85 11.54 -16.56
N LEU A 107 -25.57 10.79 -17.38
CA LEU A 107 -26.74 10.01 -17.01
C LEU A 107 -26.43 8.55 -16.66
N ASN A 108 -25.16 8.14 -16.73
CA ASN A 108 -24.68 6.83 -16.27
C ASN A 108 -24.54 6.79 -14.74
N GLY A 109 -25.57 7.13 -13.98
CA GLY A 109 -25.55 7.02 -12.53
C GLY A 109 -25.65 5.56 -12.06
N GLU A 110 -25.03 5.23 -10.94
CA GLU A 110 -25.24 3.98 -10.25
C GLU A 110 -26.70 3.93 -9.75
N ARG A 111 -27.49 3.00 -10.27
CA ARG A 111 -28.94 2.85 -9.92
C ARG A 111 -29.16 2.26 -8.53
N ARG A 112 -28.17 1.55 -8.01
CA ARG A 112 -28.23 1.03 -6.64
C ARG A 112 -27.94 2.17 -5.68
N LYS A 113 -28.67 2.25 -4.57
CA LYS A 113 -28.38 3.19 -3.46
C LYS A 113 -27.07 2.80 -2.77
N GLN A 114 -25.98 2.72 -3.52
CA GLN A 114 -24.65 2.52 -2.96
C GLN A 114 -24.13 3.88 -2.49
N ARG A 115 -23.54 3.88 -1.30
CA ARG A 115 -22.81 5.05 -0.83
C ARG A 115 -21.69 5.34 -1.85
N PRO A 116 -21.53 6.61 -2.29
CA PRO A 116 -20.41 6.95 -3.15
C PRO A 116 -19.11 6.49 -2.51
N ALA A 117 -18.18 6.02 -3.34
CA ALA A 117 -16.86 5.62 -2.86
C ALA A 117 -16.24 6.81 -2.11
N GLN A 118 -15.97 6.64 -0.82
CA GLN A 118 -15.27 7.65 -0.04
C GLN A 118 -13.79 7.61 -0.40
N SER A 119 -13.23 8.76 -0.71
CA SER A 119 -11.79 8.92 -0.80
C SER A 119 -11.21 8.82 0.60
N HIS A 120 -10.27 7.89 0.80
CA HIS A 120 -9.54 7.74 2.05
C HIS A 120 -8.13 8.29 1.88
N SER A 121 -7.71 9.14 2.78
CA SER A 121 -6.33 9.65 2.82
C SER A 121 -5.34 8.50 3.02
N VAL A 122 -4.17 8.62 2.41
CA VAL A 122 -3.06 7.68 2.60
C VAL A 122 -2.54 7.82 4.03
N PRO A 123 -2.50 6.74 4.84
CA PRO A 123 -1.90 6.82 6.17
C PRO A 123 -0.39 7.03 6.04
N ARG A 124 0.11 8.13 6.58
CA ARG A 124 1.53 8.51 6.59
C ARG A 124 2.05 8.37 8.01
N LEU A 125 2.91 7.40 8.26
CA LEU A 125 3.42 7.11 9.59
C LEU A 125 4.94 7.18 9.59
N ARG A 126 5.50 7.73 10.65
CA ARG A 126 6.93 7.85 10.85
C ARG A 126 7.27 7.60 12.32
N ALA A 127 8.25 6.73 12.54
CA ALA A 127 8.81 6.45 13.86
C ALA A 127 10.33 6.65 13.84
N THR A 128 10.85 7.36 14.83
CA THR A 128 12.29 7.63 15.03
C THR A 128 12.82 6.99 16.31
N ARG A 129 11.91 6.52 17.15
CA ARG A 129 12.17 5.85 18.42
C ARG A 129 11.06 4.88 18.77
N VAL A 130 11.28 4.07 19.77
CA VAL A 130 10.28 3.17 20.34
C VAL A 130 9.07 3.94 20.91
N HIS A 131 7.90 3.32 20.88
CA HIS A 131 6.65 3.84 21.41
C HIS A 131 6.09 5.12 20.75
N GLU A 132 6.57 5.49 19.55
CA GLU A 132 5.93 6.55 18.76
C GLU A 132 4.74 6.03 17.95
N VAL A 133 4.90 4.85 17.34
CA VAL A 133 3.85 4.22 16.53
C VAL A 133 3.80 2.75 16.87
N TRP A 134 2.62 2.28 17.24
CA TRP A 134 2.31 0.85 17.31
C TRP A 134 1.42 0.46 16.15
N THR A 135 1.72 -0.67 15.52
CA THR A 135 0.83 -1.31 14.57
C THR A 135 0.24 -2.56 15.21
N TRP A 136 -1.03 -2.84 14.94
CA TRP A 136 -1.60 -4.08 15.42
C TRP A 136 -2.57 -4.70 14.41
N ASP A 137 -2.73 -6.01 14.52
CA ASP A 137 -3.59 -6.78 13.65
C ASP A 137 -3.94 -8.13 14.30
N ILE A 138 -4.89 -8.86 13.68
CA ILE A 138 -5.40 -10.13 14.16
C ILE A 138 -5.16 -11.23 13.15
N ALA A 139 -4.40 -12.26 13.53
CA ALA A 139 -4.22 -13.46 12.72
C ALA A 139 -5.17 -14.58 13.13
N LYS A 140 -5.70 -15.31 12.15
CA LYS A 140 -6.46 -16.53 12.38
C LYS A 140 -5.54 -17.74 12.43
N LEU A 141 -5.60 -18.48 13.53
CA LEU A 141 -4.89 -19.74 13.75
C LEU A 141 -5.89 -20.91 13.65
N PRO A 142 -5.77 -21.78 12.64
CA PRO A 142 -6.72 -22.88 12.45
C PRO A 142 -6.51 -23.97 13.52
N THR A 143 -7.62 -24.50 14.03
CA THR A 143 -7.60 -25.67 14.92
C THR A 143 -7.82 -26.98 14.14
N LYS A 144 -7.64 -28.13 14.78
CA LYS A 144 -7.95 -29.42 14.18
C LYS A 144 -9.43 -29.56 13.85
N LYS A 145 -10.29 -28.89 14.59
CA LYS A 145 -11.73 -28.89 14.32
C LYS A 145 -12.03 -27.98 13.10
N ARG A 146 -12.61 -28.57 12.08
CA ARG A 146 -12.90 -27.88 10.83
C ARG A 146 -13.82 -26.67 11.06
N GLY A 147 -13.40 -25.50 10.52
CA GLY A 147 -14.16 -24.25 10.66
C GLY A 147 -13.92 -23.50 11.98
N GLU A 148 -13.15 -24.07 12.91
CA GLU A 148 -12.80 -23.39 14.16
C GLU A 148 -11.41 -22.74 14.05
N TYR A 149 -11.32 -21.47 14.47
CA TYR A 149 -10.10 -20.66 14.45
C TYR A 149 -9.92 -19.97 15.80
N LEU A 150 -8.68 -19.83 16.20
CA LEU A 150 -8.31 -18.93 17.29
C LEU A 150 -7.84 -17.61 16.71
N SER A 151 -8.13 -16.51 17.37
CA SER A 151 -7.74 -15.16 16.96
C SER A 151 -6.53 -14.74 17.79
N LEU A 152 -5.39 -14.58 17.12
CA LEU A 152 -4.16 -14.06 17.71
C LEU A 152 -4.07 -12.56 17.44
N TYR A 153 -4.18 -11.76 18.48
CA TYR A 153 -3.99 -10.31 18.47
C TYR A 153 -2.52 -10.02 18.75
N VAL A 154 -1.91 -9.17 17.96
CA VAL A 154 -0.49 -8.79 18.12
C VAL A 154 -0.34 -7.29 17.97
N ILE A 155 0.32 -6.66 18.95
CA ILE A 155 0.78 -5.27 18.90
C ILE A 155 2.27 -5.27 18.62
N LEU A 156 2.69 -4.54 17.60
CA LEU A 156 4.06 -4.40 17.15
C LEU A 156 4.52 -2.94 17.26
N ASP A 157 5.67 -2.71 17.84
CA ASP A 157 6.31 -1.40 17.78
C ASP A 157 6.90 -1.17 16.38
N LEU A 158 6.53 -0.06 15.73
CA LEU A 158 6.92 0.21 14.34
C LEU A 158 8.44 0.40 14.20
N TYR A 159 9.09 1.03 15.17
CA TYR A 159 10.52 1.33 15.11
C TYR A 159 11.39 0.08 15.31
N SER A 160 11.17 -0.64 16.39
CA SER A 160 11.97 -1.80 16.78
C SER A 160 11.50 -3.13 16.21
N ARG A 161 10.31 -3.20 15.62
CA ARG A 161 9.63 -4.44 15.21
C ARG A 161 9.30 -5.39 16.36
N ARG A 162 9.50 -4.99 17.60
CA ARG A 162 9.24 -5.82 18.77
C ARG A 162 7.75 -6.05 18.95
N ILE A 163 7.36 -7.29 19.22
CA ILE A 163 6.01 -7.60 19.70
C ILE A 163 5.89 -7.06 21.12
N ILE A 164 5.09 -6.00 21.27
CA ILE A 164 4.86 -5.30 22.53
C ILE A 164 3.93 -6.10 23.43
N SER A 165 2.84 -6.57 22.85
CA SER A 165 1.84 -7.37 23.55
C SER A 165 1.11 -8.27 22.57
N TRP A 166 0.57 -9.36 23.07
CA TRP A 166 -0.22 -10.29 22.29
C TRP A 166 -1.28 -10.97 23.15
N MET A 167 -2.33 -11.43 22.50
CA MET A 167 -3.41 -12.16 23.17
C MET A 167 -4.01 -13.19 22.21
N LEU A 168 -4.37 -14.35 22.74
CA LEU A 168 -5.09 -15.39 22.00
C LEU A 168 -6.53 -15.49 22.51
N SER A 169 -7.48 -15.57 21.61
CA SER A 169 -8.91 -15.69 21.95
C SER A 169 -9.64 -16.60 20.99
N HIS A 170 -10.76 -17.20 21.43
CA HIS A 170 -11.69 -17.94 20.57
C HIS A 170 -12.56 -17.01 19.70
N LYS A 171 -12.69 -15.73 20.04
CA LYS A 171 -13.56 -14.77 19.35
C LYS A 171 -12.83 -13.47 19.05
N GLU A 172 -13.21 -12.84 17.98
CA GLU A 172 -12.84 -11.44 17.72
C GLU A 172 -13.86 -10.53 18.38
N ASN A 173 -13.35 -9.61 19.21
CA ASN A 173 -14.20 -8.72 20.00
C ASN A 173 -13.44 -7.40 20.25
N SER A 174 -14.13 -6.29 20.13
CA SER A 174 -13.61 -4.95 20.41
C SER A 174 -13.21 -4.73 21.86
N ALA A 175 -13.91 -5.34 22.82
CA ALA A 175 -13.57 -5.28 24.24
C ALA A 175 -12.19 -5.93 24.51
N LEU A 176 -11.87 -7.04 23.82
CA LEU A 176 -10.55 -7.67 23.90
C LEU A 176 -9.46 -6.80 23.29
N SER A 177 -9.73 -6.15 22.16
CA SER A 177 -8.81 -5.17 21.56
C SER A 177 -8.53 -4.02 22.52
N SER A 178 -9.58 -3.46 23.14
CA SER A 178 -9.47 -2.41 24.14
C SER A 178 -8.63 -2.86 25.34
N GLN A 179 -8.91 -4.03 25.89
CA GLN A 179 -8.15 -4.58 27.01
C GLN A 179 -6.67 -4.78 26.67
N LEU A 180 -6.36 -5.29 25.48
CA LEU A 180 -4.98 -5.51 25.04
C LEU A 180 -4.20 -4.19 24.95
N ILE A 181 -4.78 -3.17 24.28
CA ILE A 181 -4.16 -1.84 24.14
C ILE A 181 -4.00 -1.18 25.50
N GLN A 182 -5.04 -1.17 26.32
CA GLN A 182 -5.00 -0.57 27.66
C GLN A 182 -3.92 -1.23 28.53
N SER A 183 -3.84 -2.56 28.52
CA SER A 183 -2.82 -3.28 29.29
C SER A 183 -1.41 -2.97 28.79
N ALA A 184 -1.21 -2.90 27.47
CA ALA A 184 0.08 -2.58 26.88
C ALA A 184 0.51 -1.13 27.18
N THR A 185 -0.39 -0.15 27.04
CA THR A 185 -0.09 1.26 27.37
C THR A 185 0.24 1.47 28.83
N HIS A 186 -0.46 0.78 29.73
CA HIS A 186 -0.17 0.80 31.14
C HIS A 186 1.16 0.12 31.48
N GLN A 187 1.46 -1.03 30.87
CA GLN A 187 2.70 -1.79 31.11
C GLN A 187 3.97 -0.98 30.79
N TYR A 188 3.90 -0.11 29.77
CA TYR A 188 5.03 0.69 29.32
C TYR A 188 4.95 2.16 29.71
N ASP A 189 4.03 2.54 30.62
CA ASP A 189 3.81 3.91 31.09
C ASP A 189 3.79 4.94 29.95
N ILE A 190 3.00 4.64 28.91
CA ILE A 190 2.95 5.47 27.71
C ILE A 190 2.36 6.85 28.02
N PRO A 191 3.10 7.94 27.81
CA PRO A 191 2.57 9.28 28.04
C PRO A 191 1.39 9.60 27.13
N LYS A 192 0.44 10.38 27.62
CA LYS A 192 -0.67 10.88 26.79
C LYS A 192 -0.14 11.69 25.59
N ASN A 193 -0.81 11.61 24.47
CA ASN A 193 -0.46 12.29 23.22
C ASN A 193 0.90 11.90 22.60
N SER A 194 1.53 10.81 23.05
CA SER A 194 2.83 10.37 22.51
C SER A 194 2.74 9.21 21.53
N LEU A 195 1.64 8.46 21.53
CA LEU A 195 1.48 7.22 20.79
C LEU A 195 0.48 7.37 19.65
N THR A 196 0.86 6.90 18.47
CA THR A 196 -0.06 6.65 17.36
C THR A 196 -0.30 5.14 17.23
N ILE A 197 -1.56 4.73 17.19
CA ILE A 197 -1.95 3.33 16.97
C ILE A 197 -2.48 3.17 15.57
N HIS A 198 -1.79 2.38 14.77
CA HIS A 198 -2.15 2.07 13.39
C HIS A 198 -2.76 0.69 13.27
N GLN A 199 -3.82 0.58 12.48
CA GLN A 199 -4.65 -0.62 12.40
C GLN A 199 -5.43 -0.69 11.11
N ASP A 200 -5.92 -1.87 10.76
CA ASP A 200 -6.86 -2.04 9.67
C ASP A 200 -8.27 -1.52 10.04
N ARG A 201 -9.22 -1.65 9.11
CA ARG A 201 -10.62 -1.27 9.32
C ARG A 201 -11.51 -2.47 9.68
N GLY A 202 -10.98 -3.43 10.43
CA GLY A 202 -11.76 -4.54 10.97
C GLY A 202 -12.82 -4.08 11.97
N VAL A 203 -13.86 -4.89 12.17
CA VAL A 203 -14.94 -4.58 13.13
C VAL A 203 -14.41 -4.27 14.54
N PRO A 204 -13.45 -5.03 15.12
CA PRO A 204 -12.89 -4.72 16.42
C PRO A 204 -12.14 -3.39 16.48
N MET A 205 -11.65 -2.89 15.33
CA MET A 205 -10.77 -1.72 15.20
C MET A 205 -11.55 -0.42 14.93
N THR A 206 -12.83 -0.53 14.57
CA THR A 206 -13.72 0.60 14.25
C THR A 206 -14.89 0.73 15.23
N ALA A 207 -14.97 -0.13 16.23
CA ALA A 207 -16.01 -0.09 17.24
C ALA A 207 -15.88 1.16 18.14
N HIS A 208 -17.01 1.79 18.47
CA HIS A 208 -17.04 3.02 19.29
C HIS A 208 -16.30 2.84 20.61
N CYS A 209 -16.57 1.77 21.35
CA CYS A 209 -15.93 1.52 22.65
C CYS A 209 -14.39 1.43 22.55
N TYR A 210 -13.86 0.98 21.43
CA TYR A 210 -12.43 0.96 21.19
C TYR A 210 -11.88 2.35 20.83
N LEU A 211 -12.59 3.12 20.02
CA LEU A 211 -12.19 4.49 19.66
C LEU A 211 -12.30 5.43 20.86
N ASP A 212 -13.29 5.24 21.73
CA ASP A 212 -13.45 5.98 22.99
C ASP A 212 -12.26 5.74 23.92
N LEU A 213 -11.80 4.48 24.05
CA LEU A 213 -10.59 4.15 24.80
C LEU A 213 -9.35 4.86 24.23
N LEU A 214 -9.17 4.89 22.91
CA LEU A 214 -8.05 5.62 22.31
C LEU A 214 -8.11 7.11 22.64
N GLY A 215 -9.31 7.69 22.70
CA GLY A 215 -9.54 9.06 23.17
C GLY A 215 -9.15 9.26 24.64
N GLU A 216 -9.52 8.34 25.54
CA GLU A 216 -9.15 8.38 26.97
C GLU A 216 -7.63 8.26 27.18
N LEU A 217 -6.97 7.42 26.39
CA LEU A 217 -5.51 7.28 26.39
C LEU A 217 -4.80 8.45 25.70
N ALA A 218 -5.57 9.33 25.05
CA ALA A 218 -5.05 10.39 24.19
C ALA A 218 -4.06 9.85 23.11
N ALA A 219 -4.36 8.64 22.58
CA ALA A 219 -3.60 8.02 21.51
C ALA A 219 -4.22 8.40 20.17
N THR A 220 -3.36 8.71 19.18
CA THR A 220 -3.82 9.02 17.83
C THR A 220 -4.19 7.73 17.08
N ALA A 221 -5.44 7.63 16.60
CA ALA A 221 -5.87 6.52 15.77
C ALA A 221 -5.48 6.75 14.30
N SER A 222 -4.88 5.75 13.68
CA SER A 222 -4.60 5.72 12.24
C SER A 222 -5.13 4.42 11.64
N HIS A 223 -5.70 4.48 10.44
CA HIS A 223 -6.31 3.32 9.80
C HIS A 223 -5.79 3.14 8.37
N SER A 224 -5.58 1.89 7.99
CA SER A 224 -5.33 1.51 6.61
C SER A 224 -6.50 1.92 5.69
N ARG A 225 -6.21 2.21 4.43
CA ARG A 225 -7.24 2.39 3.41
C ARG A 225 -7.96 1.06 3.16
N PRO A 226 -9.26 1.07 2.85
CA PRO A 226 -9.99 -0.16 2.56
C PRO A 226 -9.36 -0.94 1.41
N ARG A 227 -9.08 -2.22 1.62
CA ARG A 227 -8.50 -3.15 0.62
C ARG A 227 -7.08 -2.80 0.14
N VAL A 228 -6.33 -2.05 0.92
CA VAL A 228 -4.92 -1.72 0.63
C VAL A 228 -4.05 -2.35 1.71
N SER A 229 -3.54 -3.54 1.43
CA SER A 229 -2.69 -4.30 2.36
C SER A 229 -1.36 -3.60 2.67
N ASN A 230 -0.80 -2.88 1.69
CA ASN A 230 0.46 -2.17 1.86
C ASN A 230 0.42 -1.05 2.93
N ASP A 231 -0.75 -0.72 3.45
CA ASP A 231 -0.87 0.30 4.50
C ASP A 231 -0.53 -0.26 5.91
N ASN A 232 -0.56 -1.60 6.13
CA ASN A 232 -0.09 -2.24 7.37
C ASN A 232 0.99 -3.32 7.11
N PRO A 233 2.08 -2.98 6.39
CA PRO A 233 3.05 -3.96 5.90
C PRO A 233 3.82 -4.65 7.01
N MET A 234 3.97 -4.03 8.18
CA MET A 234 4.78 -4.57 9.28
C MET A 234 4.06 -5.70 10.02
N SER A 235 2.78 -5.53 10.30
CA SER A 235 1.94 -6.59 10.88
C SER A 235 1.81 -7.77 9.92
N GLU A 236 1.62 -7.51 8.62
CA GLU A 236 1.57 -8.56 7.60
C GLU A 236 2.89 -9.33 7.49
N ALA A 237 4.04 -8.63 7.48
CA ALA A 237 5.36 -9.26 7.45
C ALA A 237 5.62 -10.11 8.71
N GLN A 238 5.20 -9.63 9.88
CA GLN A 238 5.31 -10.36 11.13
C GLN A 238 4.46 -11.65 11.09
N PHE A 239 3.21 -11.59 10.64
CA PHE A 239 2.37 -12.78 10.50
C PHE A 239 2.88 -13.73 9.40
N LYS A 240 3.53 -13.22 8.37
CA LYS A 240 4.23 -14.04 7.40
C LYS A 240 5.37 -14.80 8.08
N THR A 241 6.21 -14.11 8.87
CA THR A 241 7.29 -14.74 9.63
C THR A 241 6.75 -15.82 10.57
N LEU A 242 5.63 -15.56 11.27
CA LEU A 242 4.96 -16.52 12.14
C LEU A 242 4.53 -17.79 11.39
N LYS A 243 3.81 -17.61 10.26
CA LYS A 243 3.24 -18.73 9.51
C LYS A 243 4.28 -19.55 8.74
N TYR A 244 5.46 -18.98 8.47
CA TYR A 244 6.55 -19.65 7.77
C TYR A 244 7.62 -20.22 8.71
N GLN A 245 7.40 -20.16 10.03
CA GLN A 245 8.26 -20.89 10.96
C GLN A 245 8.23 -22.38 10.67
N PRO A 246 9.40 -23.07 10.67
CA PRO A 246 9.49 -24.49 10.36
C PRO A 246 8.63 -25.38 11.28
N ASP A 247 8.47 -24.98 12.55
CA ASP A 247 7.68 -25.66 13.57
C ASP A 247 6.23 -25.14 13.67
N PHE A 248 5.80 -24.23 12.77
CA PHE A 248 4.42 -23.75 12.77
C PHE A 248 3.44 -24.90 12.50
N PRO A 249 2.56 -25.24 13.43
CA PRO A 249 1.57 -26.28 13.21
C PRO A 249 0.57 -25.83 12.15
N ARG A 250 0.32 -26.67 11.16
CA ARG A 250 -0.75 -26.40 10.18
C ARG A 250 -2.11 -26.23 10.84
N ARG A 251 -2.32 -26.94 11.97
CA ARG A 251 -3.52 -26.89 12.79
C ARG A 251 -3.15 -27.14 14.25
N PHE A 252 -3.67 -26.30 15.12
CA PHE A 252 -3.47 -26.44 16.56
C PHE A 252 -4.46 -27.44 17.16
N ASP A 253 -4.00 -28.25 18.11
CA ASP A 253 -4.83 -29.26 18.76
C ASP A 253 -5.97 -28.62 19.59
N ASN A 254 -5.60 -27.62 20.37
CA ASN A 254 -6.48 -26.90 21.28
C ASN A 254 -5.91 -25.52 21.62
N TYR A 255 -6.64 -24.75 22.42
CA TYR A 255 -6.24 -23.43 22.88
C TYR A 255 -4.89 -23.43 23.64
N SER A 256 -4.68 -24.39 24.54
CA SER A 256 -3.46 -24.48 25.35
C SER A 256 -2.22 -24.75 24.49
N HIS A 257 -2.32 -25.62 23.49
CA HIS A 257 -1.27 -25.87 22.52
C HIS A 257 -0.93 -24.60 21.72
N ALA A 258 -1.96 -23.91 21.20
CA ALA A 258 -1.76 -22.67 20.46
C ALA A 258 -1.16 -21.56 21.33
N ARG A 259 -1.62 -21.42 22.58
CA ARG A 259 -1.09 -20.45 23.53
C ARG A 259 0.39 -20.68 23.85
N LYS A 260 0.76 -21.92 24.13
CA LYS A 260 2.15 -22.28 24.41
C LYS A 260 3.04 -22.00 23.22
N TRP A 261 2.63 -22.43 22.03
CA TRP A 261 3.38 -22.16 20.80
C TRP A 261 3.54 -20.66 20.53
N CYS A 262 2.46 -19.86 20.65
CA CYS A 262 2.55 -18.41 20.48
C CYS A 262 3.48 -17.75 21.51
N GLN A 263 3.48 -18.23 22.75
CA GLN A 263 4.39 -17.73 23.79
C GLN A 263 5.85 -17.98 23.42
N ASP A 264 6.17 -19.19 22.97
CA ASP A 264 7.51 -19.58 22.54
C ASP A 264 7.94 -18.83 21.29
N TYR A 265 7.02 -18.68 20.33
CA TYR A 265 7.24 -17.87 19.13
C TYR A 265 7.56 -16.40 19.46
N VAL A 266 6.78 -15.76 20.31
CA VAL A 266 7.00 -14.35 20.68
C VAL A 266 8.33 -14.18 21.40
N ALA A 267 8.68 -15.09 22.29
CA ALA A 267 9.98 -15.08 22.96
C ALA A 267 11.13 -15.23 21.95
N TRP A 268 11.03 -16.18 21.02
CA TRP A 268 11.99 -16.35 19.95
C TRP A 268 12.07 -15.13 19.03
N TYR A 269 10.93 -14.60 18.57
CA TYR A 269 10.86 -13.46 17.64
C TYR A 269 11.51 -12.22 18.23
N ASN A 270 11.23 -11.91 19.48
CA ASN A 270 11.79 -10.73 20.12
C ASN A 270 13.29 -10.88 20.41
N ASN A 271 13.74 -12.03 20.89
CA ASN A 271 15.08 -12.17 21.47
C ASN A 271 16.09 -12.87 20.56
N GLN A 272 15.65 -13.69 19.59
CA GLN A 272 16.56 -14.54 18.80
C GLN A 272 16.44 -14.31 17.29
N HIS A 273 15.29 -13.81 16.79
CA HIS A 273 15.10 -13.59 15.37
C HIS A 273 15.95 -12.41 14.87
N HIS A 274 16.95 -12.73 14.03
CA HIS A 274 17.74 -11.70 13.32
C HIS A 274 16.93 -11.07 12.19
N HIS A 275 16.32 -9.92 12.48
CA HIS A 275 15.37 -9.28 11.58
C HIS A 275 16.09 -8.53 10.44
N SER A 276 15.79 -8.86 9.18
CA SER A 276 16.43 -8.25 8.00
C SER A 276 16.23 -6.72 7.93
N GLY A 277 15.04 -6.22 8.24
CA GLY A 277 14.74 -4.79 8.29
C GLY A 277 15.41 -4.03 9.45
N LEU A 278 16.10 -4.74 10.35
CA LEU A 278 16.89 -4.18 11.44
C LEU A 278 18.39 -4.47 11.29
N ALA A 279 18.88 -4.64 10.06
CA ALA A 279 20.28 -4.98 9.77
C ALA A 279 20.78 -6.24 10.51
N GLY A 280 19.87 -7.20 10.73
CA GLY A 280 20.19 -8.46 11.43
C GLY A 280 20.35 -8.31 12.95
N PHE A 281 19.87 -7.23 13.55
CA PHE A 281 19.66 -7.17 14.99
C PHE A 281 18.32 -7.78 15.38
N THR A 282 18.19 -8.21 16.62
CA THR A 282 16.90 -8.69 17.12
C THR A 282 15.98 -7.53 17.49
N PRO A 283 14.66 -7.69 17.44
CA PRO A 283 13.72 -6.66 17.89
C PRO A 283 14.01 -6.16 19.31
N GLU A 284 14.36 -7.04 20.24
CA GLU A 284 14.72 -6.68 21.62
C GLU A 284 15.98 -5.81 21.70
N GLN A 285 17.04 -6.15 20.95
CA GLN A 285 18.28 -5.36 20.91
C GLN A 285 18.05 -3.95 20.44
N VAL A 286 17.14 -3.76 19.45
CA VAL A 286 16.80 -2.42 18.95
C VAL A 286 15.90 -1.69 19.93
N PHE A 287 14.95 -2.39 20.55
CA PHE A 287 14.01 -1.82 21.53
C PHE A 287 14.72 -1.29 22.77
N THR A 288 15.66 -2.05 23.31
CA THR A 288 16.46 -1.68 24.51
C THR A 288 17.62 -0.73 24.20
N GLY A 289 18.00 -0.59 22.92
CA GLY A 289 19.19 0.17 22.50
C GLY A 289 20.50 -0.62 22.60
N GLU A 290 20.48 -1.89 23.01
CA GLU A 290 21.63 -2.78 23.14
C GLU A 290 22.35 -3.01 21.82
N TYR A 291 21.64 -2.82 20.68
CA TYR A 291 22.22 -2.97 19.34
C TYR A 291 23.50 -2.16 19.15
N LYS A 292 23.70 -1.05 19.88
CA LYS A 292 24.93 -0.25 19.81
C LYS A 292 26.15 -1.02 20.33
N THR A 293 25.98 -1.71 21.46
CA THR A 293 27.03 -2.56 22.04
C THR A 293 27.31 -3.76 21.15
N ILE A 294 26.25 -4.42 20.65
CA ILE A 294 26.39 -5.55 19.74
C ILE A 294 27.05 -5.14 18.42
N ALA A 295 26.76 -3.93 17.89
CA ALA A 295 27.41 -3.41 16.71
C ALA A 295 28.93 -3.29 16.89
N ASN A 296 29.41 -2.83 18.05
CA ASN A 296 30.84 -2.77 18.36
C ASN A 296 31.48 -4.18 18.37
N ILE A 297 30.80 -5.16 18.95
CA ILE A 297 31.28 -6.56 18.96
C ILE A 297 31.36 -7.09 17.52
N ARG A 298 30.33 -6.85 16.70
CA ARG A 298 30.30 -7.25 15.28
C ARG A 298 31.41 -6.56 14.49
N GLN A 299 31.65 -5.25 14.74
CA GLN A 299 32.71 -4.50 14.06
C GLN A 299 34.10 -5.05 14.39
N THR A 300 34.37 -5.33 15.67
CA THR A 300 35.63 -5.95 16.10
C THR A 300 35.87 -7.29 15.39
N ALA A 301 34.83 -8.12 15.24
CA ALA A 301 34.94 -9.38 14.52
C ALA A 301 35.25 -9.19 13.03
N LEU A 302 34.61 -8.19 12.37
CA LEU A 302 34.86 -7.86 10.98
C LEU A 302 36.26 -7.27 10.77
N ASP A 303 36.72 -6.41 11.67
CA ASP A 303 38.04 -5.83 11.63
C ASP A 303 39.15 -6.91 11.70
N LYS A 304 39.00 -7.84 12.64
CA LYS A 304 39.90 -8.99 12.77
C LYS A 304 39.89 -9.89 11.52
N ALA A 305 38.73 -10.13 10.94
CA ALA A 305 38.63 -10.91 9.70
C ALA A 305 39.29 -10.19 8.51
N TYR A 306 39.14 -8.88 8.43
CA TYR A 306 39.79 -8.05 7.40
C TYR A 306 41.30 -8.02 7.55
N GLU A 307 41.83 -7.87 8.77
CA GLU A 307 43.25 -7.92 9.04
C GLU A 307 43.92 -9.24 8.64
N GLN A 308 43.18 -10.36 8.87
CA GLN A 308 43.66 -11.70 8.53
C GLN A 308 43.66 -12.00 7.03
N ASN A 309 42.67 -11.48 6.26
CA ASN A 309 42.49 -11.81 4.85
C ASN A 309 41.89 -10.61 4.08
N PRO A 310 42.61 -9.51 3.91
CA PRO A 310 42.06 -8.31 3.29
C PRO A 310 41.62 -8.53 1.83
N GLU A 311 42.29 -9.46 1.13
CA GLU A 311 41.98 -9.83 -0.26
C GLU A 311 40.56 -10.40 -0.46
N ARG A 312 39.90 -10.91 0.59
CA ARG A 312 38.54 -11.42 0.53
C ARG A 312 37.50 -10.31 0.50
N PHE A 313 37.88 -9.07 0.77
CA PHE A 313 36.97 -7.94 0.89
C PHE A 313 37.12 -6.99 -0.31
N SER A 314 36.48 -7.35 -1.42
CA SER A 314 36.59 -6.62 -2.70
C SER A 314 36.10 -5.16 -2.63
N LYS A 315 35.31 -4.78 -1.62
CA LYS A 315 34.81 -3.42 -1.41
C LYS A 315 35.60 -2.63 -0.33
N GLY A 316 36.73 -3.14 0.10
CA GLY A 316 37.52 -2.56 1.20
C GLY A 316 37.02 -3.01 2.58
N LYS A 317 37.45 -2.30 3.62
CA LYS A 317 37.18 -2.64 5.02
C LYS A 317 35.67 -2.72 5.28
N PRO A 318 35.15 -3.86 5.78
CA PRO A 318 33.72 -4.02 6.00
C PRO A 318 33.23 -3.18 7.20
N MET A 319 32.05 -2.61 7.09
CA MET A 319 31.39 -1.88 8.17
C MET A 319 30.11 -2.57 8.57
N VAL A 320 29.82 -2.58 9.87
CA VAL A 320 28.55 -3.12 10.40
C VAL A 320 27.39 -2.25 9.92
N SER A 321 26.39 -2.89 9.32
CA SER A 321 25.15 -2.23 8.99
C SER A 321 24.37 -1.93 10.28
N MET A 322 23.81 -0.73 10.40
CA MET A 322 23.03 -0.29 11.55
C MET A 322 21.53 -0.34 11.25
N PRO A 323 20.67 -0.50 12.26
CA PRO A 323 19.23 -0.38 12.07
C PRO A 323 18.86 1.01 11.51
N PRO A 324 17.75 1.12 10.76
CA PRO A 324 17.31 2.40 10.23
C PRO A 324 16.99 3.38 11.37
N LYS A 325 17.45 4.63 11.24
CA LYS A 325 17.16 5.71 12.22
C LYS A 325 15.71 6.18 12.14
N VAL A 326 15.08 5.97 11.01
CA VAL A 326 13.69 6.37 10.73
C VAL A 326 13.00 5.20 10.04
N VAL A 327 11.81 4.90 10.49
CA VAL A 327 10.93 3.88 9.89
C VAL A 327 9.64 4.54 9.46
N GLU A 328 9.24 4.31 8.23
CA GLU A 328 8.06 4.95 7.64
C GLU A 328 7.12 3.92 7.01
N ILE A 329 5.83 4.19 7.09
CA ILE A 329 4.80 3.56 6.28
C ILE A 329 4.27 4.63 5.34
N ASN A 330 4.26 4.38 4.04
CA ASN A 330 3.89 5.32 2.99
C ASN A 330 4.68 6.65 3.14
N PRO A 331 6.00 6.66 2.89
CA PRO A 331 6.82 7.86 3.04
C PRO A 331 6.27 9.00 2.17
N VAL A 332 6.42 10.23 2.65
CA VAL A 332 6.04 11.42 1.88
C VAL A 332 7.13 11.71 0.86
N THR A 333 6.74 11.84 -0.40
CA THR A 333 7.62 12.29 -1.48
C THR A 333 7.54 13.82 -1.64
N GLU A 334 8.49 14.43 -2.36
CA GLU A 334 8.46 15.86 -2.66
C GLU A 334 7.15 16.28 -3.33
N GLN A 335 6.64 15.46 -4.25
CA GLN A 335 5.34 15.71 -4.92
C GLN A 335 4.16 15.69 -3.96
N ASP A 336 4.18 14.80 -2.96
CA ASP A 336 3.14 14.74 -1.92
C ASP A 336 3.22 15.95 -0.98
N GLU A 337 4.42 16.47 -0.71
CA GLU A 337 4.58 17.67 0.12
C GLU A 337 3.99 18.91 -0.56
N ASP A 338 4.24 19.09 -1.86
CA ASP A 338 3.66 20.17 -2.65
C ASP A 338 2.13 20.06 -2.68
N TYR A 339 1.59 18.87 -2.97
CA TYR A 339 0.15 18.62 -2.95
C TYR A 339 -0.46 18.86 -1.58
N ALA A 340 0.22 18.46 -0.50
CA ALA A 340 -0.25 18.66 0.87
C ALA A 340 -0.27 20.14 1.26
N MET A 341 0.69 20.93 0.81
CA MET A 341 0.71 22.38 1.02
C MET A 341 -0.44 23.08 0.28
N GLU A 342 -0.71 22.69 -0.95
CA GLU A 342 -1.82 23.25 -1.76
C GLU A 342 -3.19 22.81 -1.24
N SER A 343 -3.34 21.58 -0.80
CA SER A 343 -4.62 20.99 -0.36
C SER A 343 -4.92 21.19 1.13
N GLY A 344 -3.98 21.70 1.93
CA GLY A 344 -4.13 21.85 3.37
C GLY A 344 -4.14 20.51 4.13
N VAL A 345 -3.65 19.44 3.54
CA VAL A 345 -3.61 18.11 4.19
C VAL A 345 -2.62 18.10 5.34
N ASN A 346 -3.08 17.65 6.52
CA ASN A 346 -2.24 17.51 7.71
C ASN A 346 -1.78 16.06 7.91
N PHE A 347 -0.47 15.85 8.09
CA PHE A 347 0.15 14.56 8.39
C PHE A 347 0.62 14.53 9.86
N PRO A 348 -0.21 14.11 10.82
CA PRO A 348 0.06 14.30 12.26
C PRO A 348 1.33 13.60 12.77
N THR A 349 1.85 12.62 12.04
CA THR A 349 3.10 11.92 12.40
C THR A 349 4.36 12.57 11.81
N LEU A 350 4.22 13.57 10.94
CA LEU A 350 5.35 14.30 10.38
C LEU A 350 5.76 15.45 11.29
N PRO A 351 7.06 15.81 11.35
CA PRO A 351 7.56 16.91 12.21
C PRO A 351 6.86 18.25 11.96
N ARG A 352 6.58 18.60 10.68
CA ARG A 352 5.84 19.82 10.30
C ARG A 352 4.41 19.82 10.82
N ALA A 353 3.71 18.71 10.70
CA ALA A 353 2.34 18.60 11.19
C ALA A 353 2.26 18.70 12.70
N ARG A 354 3.25 18.13 13.43
CA ARG A 354 3.39 18.30 14.88
C ARG A 354 3.66 19.75 15.29
N ALA A 355 4.51 20.46 14.56
CA ALA A 355 4.78 21.87 14.80
C ALA A 355 3.51 22.73 14.63
N ASN A 356 2.70 22.48 13.60
CA ASN A 356 1.45 23.18 13.34
C ASN A 356 0.37 22.85 14.39
N ALA A 357 0.29 21.60 14.85
CA ALA A 357 -0.64 21.20 15.91
C ALA A 357 -0.33 21.82 17.28
N ASN A 358 0.94 22.16 17.52
CA ASN A 358 1.37 22.83 18.76
C ASN A 358 1.28 24.37 18.68
N ALA A 359 0.95 24.93 17.50
CA ALA A 359 0.79 26.37 17.27
C ALA A 359 -0.68 26.84 17.33
N ILE A 360 -1.63 25.91 17.51
CA ILE A 360 -3.06 26.15 17.75
C ILE A 360 -3.37 25.82 19.21
#